data_13bc4a4a26846289b4673025d1c29a7b
#
_entry.id   13bc4a4a26846289b4673025d1c29a7b
#
_cell.length_a   1.000
_cell.length_b   1.000
_cell.length_c   1.000
_cell.angle_alpha   90.00
_cell.angle_beta   90.00
_cell.angle_gamma   90.00
#
_symmetry.space_group_name_H-M   'P 1'
#
loop_
_entity.id
_entity.type
_entity.pdbx_description
1 polymer ?
#
loop_
_entity_poly.entity_id
_entity_poly.type
_entity_poly.pdbx_seq_one_letter_code
_entity_poly.pdbx_strand_id
1 'polypeptide(L)'
;MSSNSYDPARNEYFEQFQGSHQGIARFFSVNPNSCGNPAHFKEYLLCNAMSDSLTGMGVTHVLAQHDDEGNPTAILGYVTLKASSLLYRTESGYSGKPALEISELAVNQQFEHQGIGRLLLDYALFCCREIQKSAGVMYLLVYAEPQAVEFYSHVLNFEKMGDLYEIPNEVWNANCVPMLLKFDMLASSEPVYPSEDDDEEDA
;
A
#
# COMPACT_ATOMS: atom_id res chain seq x y z
N MET A 1 0.82 15.10 11.94
CA MET A 1 0.09 13.99 12.57
C MET A 1 -1.35 14.09 12.11
N SER A 2 -1.67 13.43 11.00
CA SER A 2 -3.05 13.36 10.52
C SER A 2 -3.52 11.95 10.79
N SER A 3 -4.39 11.81 11.76
CA SER A 3 -5.09 10.57 12.09
C SER A 3 -5.75 10.02 10.84
N ASN A 4 -5.64 8.72 10.61
CA ASN A 4 -6.46 7.97 9.66
C ASN A 4 -7.87 8.54 9.71
N SER A 5 -8.29 9.15 8.63
CA SER A 5 -9.58 9.80 8.57
C SER A 5 -10.69 8.77 8.40
N TYR A 6 -11.06 8.15 9.52
CA TYR A 6 -12.41 7.71 9.72
C TYR A 6 -13.25 8.97 9.71
N ASP A 7 -14.12 9.12 8.72
CA ASP A 7 -15.19 10.11 8.77
C ASP A 7 -16.46 9.39 9.27
N PRO A 8 -16.77 9.47 10.57
CA PRO A 8 -17.94 8.80 11.13
C PRO A 8 -19.26 9.33 10.54
N ALA A 9 -19.23 10.52 9.91
CA ALA A 9 -20.40 11.09 9.25
C ALA A 9 -20.70 10.42 7.89
N ARG A 10 -19.74 9.70 7.31
CA ARG A 10 -19.87 9.05 6.00
C ARG A 10 -19.96 7.53 6.07
N ASN A 11 -19.77 6.91 7.25
CA ASN A 11 -19.66 5.46 7.42
C ASN A 11 -18.64 4.83 6.46
N GLU A 12 -17.51 5.51 6.24
CA GLU A 12 -16.44 5.06 5.35
C GLU A 12 -15.23 4.62 6.17
N TYR A 13 -14.74 3.39 6.00
CA TYR A 13 -13.54 2.90 6.68
C TYR A 13 -12.79 1.86 5.87
N PHE A 14 -11.49 1.71 6.23
CA PHE A 14 -10.64 0.70 5.63
C PHE A 14 -10.86 -0.65 6.27
N GLU A 15 -11.00 -1.66 5.43
CA GLU A 15 -11.08 -3.05 5.83
C GLU A 15 -10.42 -3.98 4.81
N GLN A 16 -10.05 -5.18 5.23
CA GLN A 16 -9.52 -6.18 4.31
C GLN A 16 -10.63 -6.68 3.39
N PHE A 17 -10.34 -6.82 2.10
CA PHE A 17 -11.28 -7.39 1.13
C PHE A 17 -11.66 -8.82 1.48
N GLN A 18 -12.96 -9.09 1.56
CA GLN A 18 -13.54 -10.37 1.98
C GLN A 18 -14.76 -10.74 1.13
N GLY A 19 -15.34 -11.92 1.41
CA GLY A 19 -16.52 -12.41 0.70
C GLY A 19 -17.74 -11.48 0.74
N SER A 20 -17.93 -10.71 1.81
CA SER A 20 -18.97 -9.68 1.93
C SER A 20 -18.89 -8.59 0.87
N HIS A 21 -17.68 -8.29 0.36
CA HIS A 21 -17.45 -7.27 -0.65
C HIS A 21 -17.68 -7.75 -2.10
N GLN A 22 -17.73 -9.06 -2.34
CA GLN A 22 -17.85 -9.66 -3.69
C GLN A 22 -19.08 -9.15 -4.45
N GLY A 23 -20.19 -8.96 -3.74
CA GLY A 23 -21.44 -8.47 -4.33
C GLY A 23 -21.32 -7.06 -4.88
N ILE A 24 -20.68 -6.16 -4.12
CA ILE A 24 -20.51 -4.75 -4.49
C ILE A 24 -19.32 -4.52 -5.42
N ALA A 25 -18.30 -5.38 -5.39
CA ALA A 25 -17.14 -5.32 -6.28
C ALA A 25 -17.52 -5.36 -7.78
N ARG A 26 -18.67 -5.95 -8.11
CA ARG A 26 -19.21 -5.97 -9.49
C ARG A 26 -19.52 -4.57 -10.04
N PHE A 27 -19.78 -3.62 -9.16
CA PHE A 27 -20.08 -2.22 -9.52
C PHE A 27 -18.83 -1.34 -9.51
N PHE A 28 -17.67 -1.88 -9.10
CA PHE A 28 -16.40 -1.17 -9.17
C PHE A 28 -15.99 -0.94 -10.63
N SER A 29 -15.53 0.25 -10.94
CA SER A 29 -15.03 0.59 -12.27
C SER A 29 -14.01 1.73 -12.17
N VAL A 30 -12.99 1.68 -13.00
CA VAL A 30 -11.96 2.72 -13.11
C VAL A 30 -12.21 3.54 -14.37
N ASN A 31 -11.95 4.84 -14.29
CA ASN A 31 -12.09 5.75 -15.42
C ASN A 31 -11.09 5.37 -16.52
N PRO A 32 -11.56 5.09 -17.75
CA PRO A 32 -10.68 4.68 -18.84
C PRO A 32 -9.67 5.74 -19.28
N ASN A 33 -9.84 7.00 -18.84
CA ASN A 33 -8.87 8.06 -19.13
C ASN A 33 -7.77 8.15 -18.05
N SER A 34 -7.94 7.48 -16.91
CA SER A 34 -7.01 7.53 -15.77
C SER A 34 -5.94 6.43 -15.80
N CYS A 35 -6.12 5.40 -16.63
CA CYS A 35 -5.18 4.27 -16.72
C CYS A 35 -5.23 3.59 -18.11
N GLY A 36 -4.16 2.83 -18.41
CA GLY A 36 -4.05 2.12 -19.69
C GLY A 36 -4.93 0.88 -19.81
N ASN A 37 -5.27 0.24 -18.70
CA ASN A 37 -6.12 -0.95 -18.67
C ASN A 37 -7.15 -0.91 -17.52
N PRO A 38 -8.23 -0.16 -17.64
CA PRO A 38 -9.21 0.01 -16.57
C PRO A 38 -9.96 -1.30 -16.21
N ALA A 39 -10.08 -2.24 -17.15
CA ALA A 39 -10.73 -3.52 -16.91
C ALA A 39 -9.92 -4.41 -15.95
N HIS A 40 -8.59 -4.32 -15.98
CA HIS A 40 -7.68 -5.07 -15.12
C HIS A 40 -8.01 -4.91 -13.63
N PHE A 41 -8.20 -3.67 -13.18
CA PHE A 41 -8.45 -3.37 -11.75
C PHE A 41 -9.74 -4.00 -11.22
N LYS A 42 -10.79 -4.02 -12.05
CA LYS A 42 -12.03 -4.70 -11.71
C LYS A 42 -11.87 -6.22 -11.70
N GLU A 43 -11.20 -6.76 -12.71
CA GLU A 43 -10.95 -8.20 -12.85
C GLU A 43 -10.08 -8.70 -11.69
N TYR A 44 -9.03 -7.95 -11.34
CA TYR A 44 -8.19 -8.26 -10.19
C TYR A 44 -9.03 -8.36 -8.91
N LEU A 45 -9.85 -7.36 -8.62
CA LEU A 45 -10.67 -7.32 -7.41
C LEU A 45 -11.66 -8.50 -7.34
N LEU A 46 -12.26 -8.88 -8.48
CA LEU A 46 -13.24 -9.96 -8.55
C LEU A 46 -12.63 -11.37 -8.53
N CYS A 47 -11.45 -11.55 -9.14
CA CYS A 47 -10.90 -12.87 -9.43
C CYS A 47 -9.65 -13.21 -8.62
N ASN A 48 -8.81 -12.22 -8.28
CA ASN A 48 -7.49 -12.45 -7.71
C ASN A 48 -7.36 -12.03 -6.24
N ALA A 49 -7.95 -10.90 -5.84
CA ALA A 49 -7.74 -10.30 -4.53
C ALA A 49 -7.93 -11.24 -3.34
N MET A 50 -8.96 -12.09 -3.35
CA MET A 50 -9.17 -13.09 -2.30
C MET A 50 -8.16 -14.24 -2.37
N SER A 51 -7.86 -14.71 -3.57
CA SER A 51 -6.89 -15.80 -3.77
C SER A 51 -5.49 -15.36 -3.30
N ASP A 52 -5.08 -14.17 -3.65
CA ASP A 52 -3.79 -13.60 -3.25
C ASP A 52 -3.67 -13.46 -1.74
N SER A 53 -4.75 -13.01 -1.08
CA SER A 53 -4.80 -12.95 0.39
C SER A 53 -4.66 -14.31 1.03
N LEU A 54 -5.33 -15.36 0.50
CA LEU A 54 -5.30 -16.72 1.02
C LEU A 54 -3.94 -17.40 0.80
N THR A 55 -3.27 -17.07 -0.29
CA THR A 55 -1.97 -17.67 -0.64
C THR A 55 -0.77 -16.86 -0.14
N GLY A 56 -1.00 -15.68 0.47
CA GLY A 56 0.06 -14.81 0.95
C GLY A 56 0.77 -14.02 -0.16
N MET A 57 0.21 -13.97 -1.37
CA MET A 57 0.78 -13.22 -2.50
C MET A 57 0.55 -11.72 -2.38
N GLY A 58 -0.50 -11.30 -1.66
CA GLY A 58 -0.81 -9.90 -1.40
C GLY A 58 -2.07 -9.77 -0.56
N VAL A 59 -2.23 -8.66 0.13
CA VAL A 59 -3.43 -8.36 0.93
C VAL A 59 -4.09 -7.12 0.37
N THR A 60 -5.35 -7.27 -0.04
CA THR A 60 -6.16 -6.17 -0.56
C THR A 60 -6.97 -5.53 0.55
N HIS A 61 -6.84 -4.23 0.69
CA HIS A 61 -7.63 -3.39 1.57
C HIS A 61 -8.54 -2.49 0.74
N VAL A 62 -9.80 -2.41 1.12
CA VAL A 62 -10.79 -1.54 0.49
C VAL A 62 -11.14 -0.39 1.42
N LEU A 63 -11.36 0.79 0.85
CA LEU A 63 -12.11 1.84 1.50
C LEU A 63 -13.57 1.62 1.10
N ALA A 64 -14.39 1.15 2.04
CA ALA A 64 -15.78 0.81 1.80
C ALA A 64 -16.72 1.76 2.52
N GLN A 65 -17.84 2.07 1.87
CA GLN A 65 -18.96 2.77 2.47
C GLN A 65 -19.96 1.73 2.98
N HIS A 66 -20.57 2.00 4.14
CA HIS A 66 -21.49 1.10 4.82
C HIS A 66 -22.84 1.76 5.04
N ASP A 67 -23.88 0.93 5.16
CA ASP A 67 -25.21 1.34 5.63
C ASP A 67 -25.24 1.47 7.17
N ASP A 68 -26.40 1.86 7.70
CA ASP A 68 -26.61 2.01 9.15
C ASP A 68 -26.55 0.67 9.90
N GLU A 69 -26.66 -0.46 9.19
CA GLU A 69 -26.57 -1.82 9.73
C GLU A 69 -25.13 -2.35 9.69
N GLY A 70 -24.18 -1.59 9.09
CA GLY A 70 -22.79 -1.96 8.95
C GLY A 70 -22.48 -2.87 7.76
N ASN A 71 -23.40 -3.03 6.80
CA ASN A 71 -23.13 -3.80 5.60
C ASN A 71 -22.43 -2.92 4.55
N PRO A 72 -21.41 -3.42 3.85
CA PRO A 72 -20.73 -2.66 2.81
C PRO A 72 -21.66 -2.44 1.60
N THR A 73 -21.81 -1.17 1.19
CA THR A 73 -22.70 -0.75 0.11
C THR A 73 -21.94 -0.30 -1.16
N ALA A 74 -20.73 0.21 -1.01
CA ALA A 74 -19.88 0.60 -2.14
C ALA A 74 -18.40 0.47 -1.80
N ILE A 75 -17.57 0.17 -2.80
CA ILE A 75 -16.11 0.28 -2.71
C ILE A 75 -15.70 1.59 -3.39
N LEU A 76 -15.12 2.50 -2.60
CA LEU A 76 -14.66 3.80 -3.07
C LEU A 76 -13.30 3.69 -3.77
N GLY A 77 -12.48 2.80 -3.27
CA GLY A 77 -11.16 2.48 -3.82
C GLY A 77 -10.52 1.33 -3.07
N TYR A 78 -9.42 0.84 -3.59
CA TYR A 78 -8.66 -0.23 -2.93
C TYR A 78 -7.16 -0.10 -3.16
N VAL A 79 -6.40 -0.73 -2.27
CA VAL A 79 -4.95 -0.90 -2.38
C VAL A 79 -4.57 -2.32 -2.02
N THR A 80 -3.70 -2.93 -2.83
CA THR A 80 -3.11 -4.24 -2.54
C THR A 80 -1.65 -4.07 -2.20
N LEU A 81 -1.27 -4.64 -1.05
CA LEU A 81 0.08 -4.60 -0.53
C LEU A 81 0.67 -6.01 -0.51
N LYS A 82 1.91 -6.15 -0.95
CA LYS A 82 2.65 -7.41 -0.87
C LYS A 82 4.07 -7.19 -0.34
N ALA A 83 4.62 -8.19 0.33
CA ALA A 83 6.02 -8.20 0.71
C ALA A 83 6.90 -8.24 -0.55
N SER A 84 7.96 -7.44 -0.58
CA SER A 84 8.83 -7.29 -1.72
C SER A 84 10.27 -7.04 -1.29
N SER A 85 11.18 -6.96 -2.24
CA SER A 85 12.58 -6.62 -2.01
C SER A 85 13.09 -5.71 -3.11
N LEU A 86 13.67 -4.59 -2.72
CA LEU A 86 14.38 -3.73 -3.65
C LEU A 86 15.77 -4.32 -3.92
N LEU A 87 15.95 -4.91 -5.09
CA LEU A 87 17.22 -5.48 -5.50
C LEU A 87 18.13 -4.42 -6.10
N TYR A 88 19.41 -4.46 -5.74
CA TYR A 88 20.43 -3.58 -6.32
C TYR A 88 21.74 -4.33 -6.54
N ARG A 89 22.47 -3.88 -7.54
CA ARG A 89 23.76 -4.47 -7.92
C ARG A 89 24.87 -4.02 -6.98
N THR A 90 25.72 -4.96 -6.56
CA THR A 90 26.92 -4.71 -5.78
C THR A 90 28.15 -5.26 -6.53
N GLU A 91 29.37 -4.98 -6.06
CA GLU A 91 30.60 -5.52 -6.65
C GLU A 91 30.65 -7.06 -6.61
N SER A 92 30.02 -7.68 -5.61
CA SER A 92 30.02 -9.14 -5.40
C SER A 92 28.74 -9.85 -5.89
N GLY A 93 27.81 -9.14 -6.55
CA GLY A 93 26.56 -9.69 -7.04
C GLY A 93 25.37 -8.79 -6.72
N TYR A 94 24.31 -9.37 -6.15
CA TYR A 94 23.08 -8.64 -5.82
C TYR A 94 22.86 -8.62 -4.31
N SER A 95 22.25 -7.53 -3.84
CA SER A 95 21.76 -7.40 -2.48
C SER A 95 20.30 -6.92 -2.50
N GLY A 96 19.51 -7.33 -1.52
CA GLY A 96 18.10 -6.93 -1.38
C GLY A 96 17.86 -6.11 -0.12
N LYS A 97 17.01 -5.11 -0.22
CA LYS A 97 16.51 -4.36 0.93
C LYS A 97 15.02 -4.63 1.12
N PRO A 98 14.56 -4.86 2.37
CA PRO A 98 13.17 -5.18 2.61
C PRO A 98 12.26 -4.02 2.20
N ALA A 99 11.22 -4.36 1.47
CA ALA A 99 10.26 -3.42 0.93
C ALA A 99 8.84 -3.96 1.04
N LEU A 100 7.88 -3.06 1.05
CA LEU A 100 6.50 -3.35 0.75
C LEU A 100 6.20 -2.79 -0.64
N GLU A 101 5.37 -3.48 -1.42
CA GLU A 101 5.01 -3.05 -2.76
C GLU A 101 3.50 -2.80 -2.83
N ILE A 102 3.12 -1.65 -3.38
CA ILE A 102 1.76 -1.39 -3.86
C ILE A 102 1.65 -2.09 -5.21
N SER A 103 1.04 -3.29 -5.22
CA SER A 103 0.85 -4.04 -6.46
C SER A 103 -0.36 -3.58 -7.24
N GLU A 104 -1.42 -3.12 -6.54
CA GLU A 104 -2.61 -2.56 -7.14
C GLU A 104 -3.06 -1.34 -6.32
N LEU A 105 -3.48 -0.27 -7.00
CA LEU A 105 -4.15 0.87 -6.40
C LEU A 105 -5.15 1.44 -7.40
N ALA A 106 -6.42 1.48 -7.03
CA ALA A 106 -7.45 2.00 -7.90
C ALA A 106 -8.54 2.74 -7.12
N VAL A 107 -9.05 3.80 -7.72
CA VAL A 107 -10.20 4.57 -7.24
C VAL A 107 -11.40 4.30 -8.14
N ASN A 108 -12.56 4.06 -7.53
CA ASN A 108 -13.79 3.90 -8.29
C ASN A 108 -14.15 5.23 -8.97
N GLN A 109 -14.43 5.18 -10.28
CA GLN A 109 -14.70 6.36 -11.09
C GLN A 109 -15.81 7.27 -10.54
N GLN A 110 -16.76 6.71 -9.80
CA GLN A 110 -17.85 7.47 -9.19
C GLN A 110 -17.38 8.37 -8.03
N PHE A 111 -16.20 8.09 -7.45
CA PHE A 111 -15.62 8.77 -6.30
C PHE A 111 -14.27 9.45 -6.62
N GLU A 112 -13.94 9.61 -7.90
CA GLU A 112 -12.75 10.35 -8.31
C GLU A 112 -12.79 11.81 -7.84
N HIS A 113 -11.61 12.42 -7.75
CA HIS A 113 -11.43 13.83 -7.34
C HIS A 113 -11.91 14.18 -5.92
N GLN A 114 -12.22 13.17 -5.08
CA GLN A 114 -12.60 13.33 -3.68
C GLN A 114 -11.45 13.03 -2.70
N GLY A 115 -10.22 12.92 -3.19
CA GLY A 115 -9.05 12.63 -2.36
C GLY A 115 -8.84 11.15 -2.00
N ILE A 116 -9.68 10.24 -2.53
CA ILE A 116 -9.63 8.80 -2.21
C ILE A 116 -8.25 8.20 -2.52
N GLY A 117 -7.64 8.54 -3.66
CA GLY A 117 -6.30 8.04 -4.00
C GLY A 117 -5.24 8.40 -2.96
N ARG A 118 -5.32 9.61 -2.40
CA ARG A 118 -4.44 10.02 -1.30
C ARG A 118 -4.71 9.21 -0.03
N LEU A 119 -5.97 8.99 0.34
CA LEU A 119 -6.33 8.18 1.50
C LEU A 119 -5.80 6.75 1.38
N LEU A 120 -5.85 6.14 0.18
CA LEU A 120 -5.29 4.82 -0.09
C LEU A 120 -3.76 4.79 0.11
N LEU A 121 -3.04 5.82 -0.36
CA LEU A 121 -1.60 5.93 -0.13
C LEU A 121 -1.25 6.18 1.35
N ASP A 122 -1.99 7.05 2.04
CA ASP A 122 -1.80 7.30 3.47
C ASP A 122 -2.05 6.01 4.27
N TYR A 123 -3.02 5.18 3.85
CA TYR A 123 -3.26 3.86 4.46
C TYR A 123 -2.12 2.87 4.17
N ALA A 124 -1.58 2.83 2.96
CA ALA A 124 -0.41 2.02 2.64
C ALA A 124 0.80 2.40 3.51
N LEU A 125 1.03 3.70 3.72
CA LEU A 125 2.05 4.20 4.65
C LEU A 125 1.80 3.78 6.09
N PHE A 126 0.56 3.83 6.54
CA PHE A 126 0.18 3.34 7.87
C PHE A 126 0.53 1.85 8.02
N CYS A 127 0.17 1.01 7.05
CA CYS A 127 0.51 -0.42 7.06
C CYS A 127 2.03 -0.64 7.12
N CYS A 128 2.82 0.12 6.34
CA CYS A 128 4.28 0.05 6.41
C CYS A 128 4.80 0.33 7.82
N ARG A 129 4.30 1.37 8.48
CA ARG A 129 4.72 1.74 9.84
C ARG A 129 4.33 0.69 10.87
N GLU A 130 3.16 0.08 10.72
CA GLU A 130 2.75 -1.03 11.60
C GLU A 130 3.67 -2.24 11.43
N ILE A 131 4.03 -2.60 10.20
CA ILE A 131 4.98 -3.68 9.92
C ILE A 131 6.36 -3.36 10.49
N GLN A 132 6.83 -2.11 10.38
CA GLN A 132 8.13 -1.68 10.92
C GLN A 132 8.28 -1.90 12.43
N LYS A 133 7.19 -2.01 13.17
CA LYS A 133 7.23 -2.32 14.61
C LYS A 133 7.63 -3.77 14.91
N SER A 134 7.52 -4.66 13.94
CA SER A 134 7.76 -6.10 14.07
C SER A 134 8.72 -6.69 13.05
N ALA A 135 8.89 -6.03 11.91
CA ALA A 135 9.76 -6.48 10.82
C ALA A 135 10.36 -5.27 10.08
N GLY A 136 11.58 -5.44 9.56
CA GLY A 136 12.24 -4.37 8.81
C GLY A 136 11.53 -4.12 7.47
N VAL A 137 11.09 -2.88 7.23
CA VAL A 137 10.64 -2.38 5.93
C VAL A 137 11.32 -1.03 5.69
N MET A 138 12.09 -0.90 4.62
CA MET A 138 12.84 0.31 4.30
C MET A 138 12.23 1.13 3.19
N TYR A 139 11.46 0.50 2.30
CA TYR A 139 10.92 1.12 1.10
C TYR A 139 9.47 0.73 0.88
N LEU A 140 8.70 1.68 0.34
CA LEU A 140 7.44 1.40 -0.34
C LEU A 140 7.71 1.53 -1.84
N LEU A 141 7.40 0.47 -2.59
CA LEU A 141 7.62 0.38 -4.02
C LEU A 141 6.29 0.50 -4.75
N VAL A 142 6.32 1.04 -5.95
CA VAL A 142 5.21 1.00 -6.90
C VAL A 142 5.75 0.95 -8.33
N TYR A 143 5.08 0.19 -9.19
CA TYR A 143 5.31 0.20 -10.62
C TYR A 143 4.16 0.98 -11.27
N ALA A 144 4.36 2.29 -11.37
CA ALA A 144 3.30 3.22 -11.75
C ALA A 144 3.05 3.19 -13.25
N GLU A 145 1.79 3.15 -13.66
CA GLU A 145 1.43 3.49 -15.04
C GLU A 145 1.90 4.93 -15.36
N PRO A 146 2.29 5.24 -16.62
CA PRO A 146 2.84 6.55 -16.99
C PRO A 146 1.97 7.74 -16.55
N GLN A 147 0.64 7.60 -16.65
CA GLN A 147 -0.31 8.64 -16.25
C GLN A 147 -0.41 8.83 -14.72
N ALA A 148 0.00 7.83 -13.93
CA ALA A 148 -0.03 7.90 -12.47
C ALA A 148 1.28 8.42 -11.84
N VAL A 149 2.35 8.58 -12.63
CA VAL A 149 3.67 9.01 -12.12
C VAL A 149 3.59 10.33 -11.36
N GLU A 150 2.89 11.32 -11.92
CA GLU A 150 2.75 12.63 -11.28
C GLU A 150 1.98 12.53 -9.95
N PHE A 151 0.96 11.68 -9.89
CA PHE A 151 0.21 11.44 -8.67
C PHE A 151 1.13 10.94 -7.53
N TYR A 152 1.92 9.90 -7.78
CA TYR A 152 2.84 9.37 -6.77
C TYR A 152 3.92 10.37 -6.37
N SER A 153 4.49 11.10 -7.33
CA SER A 153 5.52 12.10 -7.06
C SER A 153 5.01 13.28 -6.23
N HIS A 154 3.79 13.78 -6.52
CA HIS A 154 3.26 14.98 -5.85
C HIS A 154 2.59 14.66 -4.51
N VAL A 155 1.97 13.48 -4.34
CA VAL A 155 1.23 13.17 -3.11
C VAL A 155 2.15 12.79 -1.97
N LEU A 156 3.16 11.94 -2.23
CA LEU A 156 4.05 11.40 -1.20
C LEU A 156 5.54 11.48 -1.55
N ASN A 157 5.92 12.24 -2.57
CA ASN A 157 7.32 12.39 -3.00
C ASN A 157 7.99 11.05 -3.37
N PHE A 158 7.26 10.13 -4.04
CA PHE A 158 7.91 8.98 -4.62
C PHE A 158 8.93 9.42 -5.66
N GLU A 159 10.09 8.79 -5.64
CA GLU A 159 11.18 9.02 -6.60
C GLU A 159 11.23 7.89 -7.63
N LYS A 160 11.58 8.21 -8.88
CA LYS A 160 11.83 7.19 -9.90
C LYS A 160 13.07 6.40 -9.52
N MET A 161 13.02 5.08 -9.68
CA MET A 161 14.18 4.24 -9.44
C MET A 161 15.25 4.51 -10.50
N GLY A 162 16.49 4.67 -10.06
CA GLY A 162 17.65 4.81 -10.96
C GLY A 162 18.20 3.46 -11.43
N ASP A 163 19.21 3.51 -12.32
CA ASP A 163 19.83 2.35 -13.00
C ASP A 163 20.56 1.37 -12.06
N LEU A 164 20.73 1.73 -10.79
CA LEU A 164 21.36 0.85 -9.79
C LEU A 164 20.45 -0.28 -9.31
N TYR A 165 19.16 -0.16 -9.56
CA TYR A 165 18.16 -1.12 -9.11
C TYR A 165 17.79 -2.10 -10.22
N GLU A 166 17.62 -3.36 -9.85
CA GLU A 166 17.12 -4.38 -10.75
C GLU A 166 15.61 -4.36 -10.78
N ILE A 167 15.06 -4.16 -11.95
CA ILE A 167 13.62 -4.06 -12.19
C ILE A 167 13.15 -5.32 -12.92
N PRO A 168 12.08 -5.99 -12.48
CA PRO A 168 11.55 -7.16 -13.18
C PRO A 168 11.17 -6.84 -14.63
N ASN A 169 11.45 -7.78 -15.53
CA ASN A 169 11.15 -7.59 -16.96
C ASN A 169 9.67 -7.34 -17.25
N GLU A 170 8.79 -7.90 -16.43
CA GLU A 170 7.35 -7.73 -16.52
C GLU A 170 6.95 -6.25 -16.39
N VAL A 171 7.65 -5.50 -15.54
CA VAL A 171 7.43 -4.06 -15.34
C VAL A 171 7.75 -3.28 -16.60
N TRP A 172 8.88 -3.60 -17.24
CA TRP A 172 9.28 -2.98 -18.50
C TRP A 172 8.32 -3.33 -19.65
N ASN A 173 7.89 -4.59 -19.71
CA ASN A 173 6.93 -5.06 -20.70
C ASN A 173 5.54 -4.40 -20.56
N ALA A 174 5.16 -4.07 -19.33
CA ALA A 174 3.92 -3.34 -19.03
C ALA A 174 4.05 -1.81 -19.22
N ASN A 175 5.24 -1.32 -19.62
CA ASN A 175 5.55 0.11 -19.75
C ASN A 175 5.31 0.91 -18.46
N CYS A 176 5.45 0.26 -17.29
CA CYS A 176 5.33 0.92 -16.00
C CYS A 176 6.63 1.65 -15.63
N VAL A 177 6.51 2.69 -14.83
CA VAL A 177 7.61 3.46 -14.27
C VAL A 177 7.88 2.99 -12.85
N PRO A 178 9.06 2.38 -12.58
CA PRO A 178 9.42 1.96 -11.23
C PRO A 178 9.66 3.18 -10.33
N MET A 179 9.01 3.21 -9.19
CA MET A 179 9.14 4.29 -8.22
C MET A 179 9.28 3.73 -6.80
N LEU A 180 9.96 4.48 -5.95
CA LEU A 180 10.15 4.14 -4.55
C LEU A 180 9.93 5.34 -3.63
N LEU A 181 9.50 5.03 -2.42
CA LEU A 181 9.52 5.94 -1.28
C LEU A 181 10.39 5.31 -0.19
N LYS A 182 11.43 6.01 0.24
CA LYS A 182 12.27 5.58 1.36
C LYS A 182 11.65 6.01 2.67
N PHE A 183 11.56 5.09 3.61
CA PHE A 183 11.21 5.41 4.99
C PHE A 183 12.46 5.74 5.79
N ASP A 184 12.44 6.88 6.46
CA ASP A 184 13.35 7.07 7.57
C ASP A 184 12.90 6.12 8.68
N MET A 185 13.82 5.26 9.14
CA MET A 185 13.57 4.42 10.32
C MET A 185 13.05 5.36 11.41
N LEU A 186 11.89 5.02 11.98
CA LEU A 186 11.43 5.69 13.18
C LEU A 186 12.64 5.68 14.13
N ALA A 187 13.12 6.86 14.51
CA ALA A 187 14.13 6.96 15.57
C ALA A 187 13.56 6.15 16.74
N SER A 188 14.12 4.96 16.94
CA SER A 188 13.75 4.12 18.06
C SER A 188 14.03 5.00 19.28
N SER A 189 12.98 5.36 20.02
CA SER A 189 13.17 5.63 21.42
C SER A 189 13.93 4.41 21.94
N GLU A 190 15.19 4.58 22.28
CA GLU A 190 16.00 3.50 22.83
C GLU A 190 15.16 2.84 23.93
N PRO A 191 15.04 1.50 23.93
CA PRO A 191 14.43 0.85 25.07
C PRO A 191 15.27 1.26 26.28
N VAL A 192 14.66 2.00 27.18
CA VAL A 192 15.26 2.29 28.50
C VAL A 192 15.25 0.94 29.21
N TYR A 193 16.35 0.21 29.11
CA TYR A 193 16.60 -0.90 30.01
C TYR A 193 16.81 -0.29 31.41
N PRO A 194 16.10 -0.74 32.45
CA PRO A 194 16.42 -0.36 33.81
C PRO A 194 17.90 -0.69 34.05
N SER A 195 18.66 0.27 34.53
CA SER A 195 20.04 0.04 34.96
C SER A 195 20.03 -1.01 36.06
N GLU A 196 20.85 -2.07 35.94
CA GLU A 196 21.02 -3.13 36.93
C GLU A 196 21.79 -2.66 38.17
N ASP A 197 21.88 -1.36 38.44
CA ASP A 197 22.78 -0.78 39.44
C ASP A 197 22.10 -0.32 40.75
N ASP A 198 20.87 -0.76 41.07
CA ASP A 198 20.19 -0.34 42.31
C ASP A 198 19.98 -1.45 43.38
N ASP A 199 20.75 -2.54 43.34
CA ASP A 199 20.69 -3.58 44.40
C ASP A 199 22.02 -3.84 45.11
N GLU A 200 22.73 -2.81 45.53
CA GLU A 200 23.78 -2.96 46.59
C GLU A 200 23.81 -1.73 47.49
N GLU A 201 23.00 -1.75 48.56
CA GLU A 201 23.30 -1.22 49.87
C GLU A 201 22.10 -1.41 50.79
N ASP A 202 22.16 -2.51 51.60
CA ASP A 202 21.82 -2.50 53.02
C ASP A 202 21.87 -3.94 53.57
N ALA A 203 23.02 -4.29 54.14
CA ALA A 203 23.17 -5.34 55.12
C ALA A 203 24.14 -4.89 56.22
#